data_7169c5faeefce9f2dcc90dd4e526c74d
#
_entry.id   7169c5faeefce9f2dcc90dd4e526c74d
#
_cell.length_a   1.000
_cell.length_b   1.000
_cell.length_c   1.000
_cell.angle_alpha   90.00
_cell.angle_beta   90.00
_cell.angle_gamma   90.00
#
_symmetry.space_group_name_H-M   'P 1'
#
loop_
_entity.id
_entity.type
_entity.pdbx_description
1 polymer ?
#
loop_
_entity_poly.entity_id
_entity_poly.type
_entity_poly.pdbx_seq_one_letter_code
_entity_poly.pdbx_strand_id
1 'polypeptide(L)'
;MKKIVRMVMSVMTAALAAMGSGSAREKGSEKLPKVYMFKEISSENLVKIYEALGREAAGKVAVKLSTGEPGNNNYLSPALIGDLVRRVGGTIVECNTAYGGERNTTDKHVKLMEYHGWSHYFDVDIMDAEGPDLELEIPNGKQIKKNYVGKHLSNYDSMLVLSHFKGHPMGGFGGALKQLSIGCASSAG
;
A
#
# COMPACT_ATOMS: atom_id res chain seq x y z
N MET A 1 -4.92 16.05 4.32
CA MET A 1 -3.45 16.01 4.50
C MET A 1 -3.03 15.54 5.89
N LYS A 2 -3.37 16.25 6.99
CA LYS A 2 -2.90 15.90 8.36
C LYS A 2 -3.30 14.51 8.87
N LYS A 3 -4.43 13.91 8.42
CA LYS A 3 -4.90 12.60 8.91
C LYS A 3 -4.16 11.40 8.27
N ILE A 4 -3.95 11.41 6.96
CA ILE A 4 -3.25 10.32 6.25
C ILE A 4 -1.77 10.30 6.63
N VAL A 5 -1.14 11.47 6.70
CA VAL A 5 0.25 11.60 7.15
C VAL A 5 0.43 11.08 8.59
N ARG A 6 -0.55 11.30 9.49
CA ARG A 6 -0.50 10.73 10.84
C ARG A 6 -0.61 9.20 10.87
N MET A 7 -1.37 8.59 9.99
CA MET A 7 -1.55 7.13 9.97
C MET A 7 -0.34 6.43 9.36
N VAL A 8 0.23 6.95 8.27
CA VAL A 8 1.48 6.44 7.67
C VAL A 8 2.65 6.64 8.63
N MET A 9 2.75 7.78 9.32
CA MET A 9 3.78 8.03 10.33
C MET A 9 3.60 7.18 11.60
N SER A 10 2.38 6.82 12.01
CA SER A 10 2.16 5.96 13.17
C SER A 10 2.69 4.54 12.97
N VAL A 11 2.65 4.02 11.75
CA VAL A 11 3.23 2.72 11.42
C VAL A 11 4.76 2.80 11.28
N MET A 12 5.29 3.90 10.72
CA MET A 12 6.75 4.10 10.59
C MET A 12 7.43 4.49 11.90
N THR A 13 6.79 5.27 12.78
CA THR A 13 7.37 5.65 14.08
C THR A 13 7.49 4.47 15.04
N ALA A 14 6.60 3.49 14.99
CA ALA A 14 6.73 2.28 15.78
C ALA A 14 7.92 1.40 15.36
N ALA A 15 8.32 1.44 14.08
CA ALA A 15 9.47 0.72 13.55
C ALA A 15 10.81 1.46 13.74
N LEU A 16 10.81 2.81 13.81
CA LEU A 16 12.03 3.62 13.98
C LEU A 16 12.42 3.86 15.44
N ALA A 17 11.48 3.78 16.38
CA ALA A 17 11.77 3.92 17.82
C ALA A 17 12.63 2.78 18.40
N ALA A 18 12.86 1.70 17.67
CA ALA A 18 13.69 0.57 18.06
C ALA A 18 15.19 0.76 17.79
N MET A 19 15.63 1.86 17.15
CA MET A 19 17.03 2.10 16.79
C MET A 19 17.64 3.38 17.37
N GLY A 20 17.37 3.73 18.61
CA GLY A 20 17.90 4.96 19.22
C GLY A 20 18.43 4.80 20.64
N SER A 21 19.74 4.77 20.77
CA SER A 21 20.63 5.12 21.90
C SER A 21 20.31 4.57 23.30
N GLY A 22 21.27 3.83 23.85
CA GLY A 22 21.28 3.30 25.20
C GLY A 22 21.16 4.36 26.28
N SER A 23 20.09 4.27 27.02
CA SER A 23 19.93 4.71 28.39
C SER A 23 19.09 3.62 29.06
N ALA A 24 19.60 3.07 30.17
CA ALA A 24 18.90 2.06 30.95
C ALA A 24 17.58 2.64 31.48
N ARG A 25 16.50 2.38 30.75
CA ARG A 25 15.13 2.61 31.21
C ARG A 25 14.60 1.30 31.76
N GLU A 26 14.01 1.34 32.93
CA GLU A 26 13.32 0.22 33.58
C GLU A 26 12.41 -0.50 32.55
N LYS A 27 12.55 -1.82 32.49
CA LYS A 27 11.73 -2.72 31.65
C LYS A 27 10.29 -2.77 32.15
N GLY A 28 9.49 -1.77 31.77
CA GLY A 28 8.07 -1.99 31.64
C GLY A 28 7.87 -3.04 30.55
N SER A 29 6.99 -4.01 30.72
CA SER A 29 6.74 -5.09 29.75
C SER A 29 6.32 -4.48 28.40
N GLU A 30 7.28 -4.26 27.51
CA GLU A 30 7.00 -3.87 26.13
C GLU A 30 6.17 -4.99 25.50
N LYS A 31 4.91 -4.70 25.20
CA LYS A 31 4.10 -5.62 24.41
C LYS A 31 4.75 -5.77 23.04
N LEU A 32 5.36 -6.91 22.79
CA LEU A 32 5.94 -7.24 21.48
C LEU A 32 4.88 -7.11 20.39
N PRO A 33 5.24 -6.59 19.22
CA PRO A 33 4.33 -6.51 18.09
C PRO A 33 3.84 -7.91 17.70
N LYS A 34 2.55 -8.03 17.43
CA LYS A 34 1.94 -9.30 17.02
C LYS A 34 1.91 -9.39 15.49
N VAL A 35 2.28 -10.56 15.00
CA VAL A 35 2.13 -10.93 13.58
C VAL A 35 1.17 -12.11 13.49
N TYR A 36 0.21 -12.02 12.58
CA TYR A 36 -0.76 -13.08 12.34
C TYR A 36 -0.45 -13.77 11.03
N MET A 37 -0.56 -15.09 10.97
CA MET A 37 -0.26 -15.90 9.80
C MET A 37 -1.24 -17.08 9.67
N PHE A 38 -1.68 -17.35 8.44
CA PHE A 38 -2.32 -18.60 8.06
C PHE A 38 -1.43 -19.37 7.09
N LYS A 39 -1.46 -20.70 7.17
CA LYS A 39 -0.78 -21.58 6.21
C LYS A 39 -1.52 -21.66 4.90
N GLU A 40 -2.84 -21.57 4.94
CA GLU A 40 -3.71 -21.65 3.78
C GLU A 40 -4.08 -20.25 3.30
N ILE A 41 -3.88 -20.00 2.02
CA ILE A 41 -4.26 -18.76 1.35
C ILE A 41 -5.68 -18.92 0.83
N SER A 42 -6.61 -18.23 1.46
CA SER A 42 -8.02 -18.20 1.06
C SER A 42 -8.63 -16.83 1.34
N SER A 43 -9.73 -16.49 0.67
CA SER A 43 -10.46 -15.24 0.89
C SER A 43 -10.96 -15.12 2.33
N GLU A 44 -11.47 -16.21 2.89
CA GLU A 44 -11.91 -16.29 4.29
C GLU A 44 -10.79 -16.00 5.28
N ASN A 45 -9.61 -16.63 5.08
CA ASN A 45 -8.47 -16.43 5.96
C ASN A 45 -7.90 -15.02 5.84
N LEU A 46 -7.99 -14.40 4.68
CA LEU A 46 -7.59 -13.00 4.49
C LEU A 46 -8.48 -12.05 5.31
N VAL A 47 -9.79 -12.28 5.34
CA VAL A 47 -10.72 -11.53 6.20
C VAL A 47 -10.41 -11.77 7.68
N LYS A 48 -10.20 -13.02 8.10
CA LYS A 48 -9.83 -13.35 9.48
C LYS A 48 -8.53 -12.68 9.94
N ILE A 49 -7.51 -12.59 9.08
CA ILE A 49 -6.27 -11.85 9.40
C ILE A 49 -6.57 -10.37 9.61
N TYR A 50 -7.36 -9.77 8.74
CA TYR A 50 -7.75 -8.37 8.88
C TYR A 50 -8.46 -8.12 10.22
N GLU A 51 -9.43 -8.95 10.57
CA GLU A 51 -10.15 -8.86 11.85
C GLU A 51 -9.24 -9.07 13.06
N ALA A 52 -8.28 -9.99 12.96
CA ALA A 52 -7.30 -10.24 14.02
C ALA A 52 -6.38 -9.04 14.31
N LEU A 53 -6.21 -8.11 13.36
CA LEU A 53 -5.47 -6.87 13.60
C LEU A 53 -6.11 -5.99 14.67
N GLY A 54 -7.42 -6.15 14.94
CA GLY A 54 -8.17 -5.37 15.92
C GLY A 54 -8.21 -3.87 15.59
N ARG A 55 -8.07 -3.52 14.32
CA ARG A 55 -8.16 -2.14 13.79
C ARG A 55 -8.98 -2.16 12.51
N GLU A 56 -10.00 -1.36 12.47
CA GLU A 56 -10.80 -1.19 11.26
C GLU A 56 -10.30 0.00 10.44
N ALA A 57 -10.30 -0.19 9.11
CA ALA A 57 -10.17 0.92 8.19
C ALA A 57 -11.42 1.80 8.30
N ALA A 58 -11.24 3.10 8.34
CA ALA A 58 -12.32 4.06 8.54
C ALA A 58 -12.39 5.06 7.40
N GLY A 59 -13.59 5.59 7.15
CA GLY A 59 -13.85 6.58 6.11
C GLY A 59 -13.71 5.99 4.71
N LYS A 60 -13.24 6.79 3.75
CA LYS A 60 -12.95 6.32 2.39
C LYS A 60 -11.63 5.53 2.39
N VAL A 61 -11.72 4.25 2.05
CA VAL A 61 -10.60 3.31 2.17
C VAL A 61 -9.91 3.08 0.83
N ALA A 62 -8.60 3.36 0.77
CA ALA A 62 -7.75 2.93 -0.33
C ALA A 62 -7.26 1.50 -0.07
N VAL A 63 -7.41 0.60 -1.04
CA VAL A 63 -6.79 -0.72 -1.02
C VAL A 63 -5.61 -0.72 -1.98
N LYS A 64 -4.40 -0.57 -1.44
CA LYS A 64 -3.17 -0.48 -2.23
C LYS A 64 -2.59 -1.87 -2.48
N LEU A 65 -2.44 -2.18 -3.74
CA LEU A 65 -1.81 -3.42 -4.20
C LEU A 65 -1.08 -3.18 -5.54
N SER A 66 -0.54 -4.23 -6.15
CA SER A 66 -0.08 -4.20 -7.54
C SER A 66 -1.07 -5.00 -8.39
N THR A 67 -1.60 -4.35 -9.42
CA THR A 67 -2.62 -4.91 -10.32
C THR A 67 -2.05 -5.86 -11.37
N GLY A 68 -0.73 -6.01 -11.42
CA GLY A 68 -0.02 -6.93 -12.29
C GLY A 68 0.55 -6.29 -13.56
N GLU A 69 1.52 -6.98 -14.16
CA GLU A 69 2.10 -6.63 -15.44
C GLU A 69 1.46 -7.49 -16.55
N PRO A 70 1.48 -7.04 -17.81
CA PRO A 70 0.92 -7.82 -18.91
C PRO A 70 1.64 -9.17 -19.07
N GLY A 71 0.86 -10.18 -19.43
CA GLY A 71 1.39 -11.51 -19.73
C GLY A 71 1.81 -12.34 -18.52
N ASN A 72 1.55 -11.90 -17.28
CA ASN A 72 1.79 -12.69 -16.10
C ASN A 72 0.60 -12.70 -15.13
N ASN A 73 0.62 -13.60 -14.17
CA ASN A 73 -0.39 -13.76 -13.13
C ASN A 73 0.21 -13.60 -11.71
N ASN A 74 1.35 -12.93 -11.58
CA ASN A 74 2.06 -12.73 -10.31
C ASN A 74 1.49 -11.56 -9.51
N TYR A 75 0.18 -11.46 -9.42
CA TYR A 75 -0.55 -10.48 -8.61
C TYR A 75 -1.65 -11.18 -7.81
N LEU A 76 -2.16 -10.52 -6.79
CA LEU A 76 -3.29 -11.05 -6.03
C LEU A 76 -4.53 -11.08 -6.94
N SER A 77 -5.18 -12.23 -7.04
CA SER A 77 -6.36 -12.31 -7.89
C SER A 77 -7.54 -11.53 -7.27
N PRO A 78 -8.39 -10.89 -8.08
CA PRO A 78 -9.62 -10.26 -7.60
C PRO A 78 -10.50 -11.18 -6.76
N ALA A 79 -10.58 -12.47 -7.14
CA ALA A 79 -11.35 -13.47 -6.40
C ALA A 79 -10.81 -13.72 -4.97
N LEU A 80 -9.48 -13.71 -4.79
CA LEU A 80 -8.86 -13.91 -3.48
C LEU A 80 -9.18 -12.78 -2.50
N ILE A 81 -9.14 -11.54 -2.97
CA ILE A 81 -9.25 -10.37 -2.09
C ILE A 81 -10.67 -9.78 -2.02
N GLY A 82 -11.59 -10.29 -2.83
CA GLY A 82 -12.91 -9.70 -3.03
C GLY A 82 -13.70 -9.51 -1.75
N ASP A 83 -13.71 -10.51 -0.88
CA ASP A 83 -14.47 -10.43 0.38
C ASP A 83 -13.89 -9.36 1.31
N LEU A 84 -12.57 -9.26 1.39
CA LEU A 84 -11.92 -8.23 2.19
C LEU A 84 -12.15 -6.83 1.64
N VAL A 85 -12.04 -6.64 0.32
CA VAL A 85 -12.29 -5.33 -0.31
C VAL A 85 -13.73 -4.88 -0.06
N ARG A 86 -14.70 -5.77 -0.22
CA ARG A 86 -16.12 -5.50 0.11
C ARG A 86 -16.32 -5.22 1.60
N ARG A 87 -15.67 -6.00 2.47
CA ARG A 87 -15.74 -5.84 3.93
C ARG A 87 -15.31 -4.45 4.40
N VAL A 88 -14.30 -3.86 3.75
CA VAL A 88 -13.80 -2.52 4.09
C VAL A 88 -14.41 -1.40 3.24
N GLY A 89 -15.24 -1.72 2.24
CA GLY A 89 -15.78 -0.73 1.31
C GLY A 89 -14.67 0.01 0.55
N GLY A 90 -13.65 -0.72 0.12
CA GLY A 90 -12.41 -0.13 -0.39
C GLY A 90 -12.39 0.06 -1.90
N THR A 91 -11.67 1.08 -2.36
CA THR A 91 -11.30 1.32 -3.76
C THR A 91 -9.90 0.80 -4.00
N ILE A 92 -9.69 0.05 -5.08
CA ILE A 92 -8.36 -0.40 -5.51
C ILE A 92 -7.57 0.79 -6.02
N VAL A 93 -6.38 1.02 -5.46
CA VAL A 93 -5.55 2.17 -5.84
C VAL A 93 -4.16 1.76 -6.31
N GLU A 94 -3.69 2.44 -7.34
CA GLU A 94 -2.34 2.33 -7.91
C GLU A 94 -1.79 3.71 -8.31
N CYS A 95 -0.50 3.77 -8.65
CA CYS A 95 0.08 4.87 -9.41
C CYS A 95 0.69 4.34 -10.71
N ASN A 96 0.84 5.21 -11.69
CA ASN A 96 1.56 4.91 -12.91
C ASN A 96 3.04 4.61 -12.61
N THR A 97 3.69 3.85 -13.48
CA THR A 97 5.10 3.52 -13.34
C THR A 97 5.98 4.53 -14.05
N ALA A 98 7.12 4.89 -13.46
CA ALA A 98 8.13 5.74 -14.10
C ALA A 98 8.89 5.03 -15.24
N TYR A 99 8.90 3.70 -15.24
CA TYR A 99 9.52 2.91 -16.31
C TYR A 99 8.51 2.60 -17.44
N GLY A 100 9.03 2.36 -18.64
CA GLY A 100 8.21 2.03 -19.81
C GLY A 100 7.43 0.73 -19.64
N GLY A 101 6.24 0.67 -20.20
CA GLY A 101 5.34 -0.51 -20.15
C GLY A 101 3.88 -0.11 -20.23
N GLU A 102 3.00 -1.06 -19.94
CA GLU A 102 1.55 -0.86 -20.02
C GLU A 102 0.94 -0.18 -18.78
N ARG A 103 1.78 0.21 -17.83
CA ARG A 103 1.35 0.98 -16.65
C ARG A 103 2.01 2.36 -16.54
N ASN A 104 2.64 2.84 -17.61
CA ASN A 104 3.37 4.11 -17.60
C ASN A 104 2.50 5.33 -17.95
N THR A 105 1.27 5.11 -18.40
CA THR A 105 0.27 6.16 -18.60
C THR A 105 -1.08 5.69 -18.07
N THR A 106 -1.91 6.62 -17.62
CA THR A 106 -3.22 6.31 -17.07
C THR A 106 -4.09 5.49 -18.02
N ASP A 107 -4.16 5.87 -19.29
CA ASP A 107 -4.98 5.16 -20.28
C ASP A 107 -4.57 3.69 -20.48
N LYS A 108 -3.26 3.43 -20.52
CA LYS A 108 -2.74 2.06 -20.64
C LYS A 108 -2.97 1.27 -19.36
N HIS A 109 -2.71 1.90 -18.23
CA HIS A 109 -2.84 1.28 -16.94
C HIS A 109 -4.29 0.86 -16.65
N VAL A 110 -5.25 1.75 -16.92
CA VAL A 110 -6.70 1.44 -16.80
C VAL A 110 -7.09 0.27 -17.69
N LYS A 111 -6.65 0.26 -18.97
CA LYS A 111 -6.90 -0.86 -19.89
C LYS A 111 -6.31 -2.18 -19.39
N LEU A 112 -5.12 -2.14 -18.80
CA LEU A 112 -4.51 -3.33 -18.22
C LEU A 112 -5.26 -3.80 -16.96
N MET A 113 -5.72 -2.88 -16.11
CA MET A 113 -6.57 -3.22 -14.97
C MET A 113 -7.89 -3.85 -15.41
N GLU A 114 -8.50 -3.34 -16.47
CA GLU A 114 -9.69 -3.91 -17.07
C GLU A 114 -9.41 -5.31 -17.66
N TYR A 115 -8.32 -5.48 -18.39
CA TYR A 115 -7.89 -6.78 -18.93
C TYR A 115 -7.66 -7.83 -17.83
N HIS A 116 -7.11 -7.43 -16.70
CA HIS A 116 -6.94 -8.31 -15.53
C HIS A 116 -8.22 -8.47 -14.68
N GLY A 117 -9.31 -7.82 -15.06
CA GLY A 117 -10.62 -7.93 -14.42
C GLY A 117 -10.81 -7.07 -13.17
N TRP A 118 -9.87 -6.17 -12.85
CA TRP A 118 -9.96 -5.35 -11.63
C TRP A 118 -11.20 -4.46 -11.62
N SER A 119 -11.39 -3.67 -12.66
CA SER A 119 -12.52 -2.75 -12.82
C SER A 119 -13.87 -3.45 -12.98
N HIS A 120 -13.87 -4.74 -13.27
CA HIS A 120 -15.09 -5.54 -13.34
C HIS A 120 -15.66 -5.86 -11.94
N TYR A 121 -14.79 -5.95 -10.94
CA TYR A 121 -15.17 -6.35 -9.59
C TYR A 121 -15.14 -5.22 -8.56
N PHE A 122 -14.39 -4.15 -8.82
CA PHE A 122 -14.12 -3.09 -7.86
C PHE A 122 -14.04 -1.73 -8.52
N ASP A 123 -14.29 -0.68 -7.72
CA ASP A 123 -13.86 0.66 -8.07
C ASP A 123 -12.33 0.70 -8.09
N VAL A 124 -11.77 1.34 -9.11
CA VAL A 124 -10.33 1.49 -9.32
C VAL A 124 -9.96 2.95 -9.46
N ASP A 125 -8.78 3.34 -8.95
CA ASP A 125 -8.28 4.70 -9.01
C ASP A 125 -6.77 4.71 -9.24
N ILE A 126 -6.32 5.36 -10.32
CA ILE A 126 -4.92 5.67 -10.56
C ILE A 126 -4.64 7.01 -9.90
N MET A 127 -3.98 6.98 -8.75
CA MET A 127 -3.87 8.13 -7.86
C MET A 127 -3.11 9.32 -8.46
N ASP A 128 -2.27 9.08 -9.46
CA ASP A 128 -1.52 10.09 -10.23
C ASP A 128 -2.08 10.30 -11.65
N ALA A 129 -3.37 9.99 -11.89
CA ALA A 129 -4.03 10.20 -13.17
C ALA A 129 -4.07 11.67 -13.56
N GLU A 130 -4.17 12.56 -12.59
CA GLU A 130 -4.27 14.00 -12.76
C GLU A 130 -3.17 14.71 -11.98
N GLY A 131 -2.37 15.51 -12.64
CA GLY A 131 -1.39 16.39 -11.98
C GLY A 131 -2.01 17.67 -11.39
N PRO A 132 -1.26 18.43 -10.63
CA PRO A 132 0.07 18.13 -10.10
C PRO A 132 0.02 17.14 -8.93
N ASP A 133 1.12 16.40 -8.73
CA ASP A 133 1.27 15.48 -7.62
C ASP A 133 1.30 16.19 -6.27
N LEU A 134 1.06 15.44 -5.20
CA LEU A 134 1.27 15.91 -3.85
C LEU A 134 2.75 15.77 -3.47
N GLU A 135 3.33 16.84 -3.00
CA GLU A 135 4.65 16.83 -2.39
C GLU A 135 4.52 16.46 -0.90
N LEU A 136 5.17 15.37 -0.51
CA LEU A 136 5.28 14.95 0.89
C LEU A 136 6.71 15.17 1.38
N GLU A 137 6.88 15.98 2.42
CA GLU A 137 8.16 16.08 3.10
C GLU A 137 8.46 14.78 3.86
N ILE A 138 9.72 14.34 3.81
CA ILE A 138 10.21 13.19 4.56
C ILE A 138 11.01 13.70 5.76
N PRO A 139 10.39 13.73 6.97
CA PRO A 139 11.07 14.20 8.17
C PRO A 139 12.33 13.39 8.45
N ASN A 140 13.45 14.07 8.64
CA ASN A 140 14.77 13.46 8.87
C ASN A 140 15.29 12.58 7.72
N GLY A 141 14.72 12.70 6.52
CA GLY A 141 15.19 11.98 5.35
C GLY A 141 16.68 12.28 5.09
N LYS A 142 17.52 11.25 4.94
CA LYS A 142 18.96 11.41 4.68
C LYS A 142 19.25 11.62 3.20
N GLN A 143 18.70 10.77 2.36
CA GLN A 143 18.92 10.77 0.90
C GLN A 143 17.83 11.56 0.18
N ILE A 144 16.59 11.30 0.54
CA ILE A 144 15.40 11.91 -0.07
C ILE A 144 14.74 12.81 0.98
N LYS A 145 14.50 14.06 0.62
CA LYS A 145 13.84 15.05 1.49
C LYS A 145 12.35 15.17 1.21
N LYS A 146 11.95 14.88 -0.02
CA LYS A 146 10.60 15.00 -0.52
C LYS A 146 10.26 13.76 -1.34
N ASN A 147 8.99 13.39 -1.35
CA ASN A 147 8.44 12.37 -2.23
C ASN A 147 7.21 12.94 -2.93
N TYR A 148 7.11 12.72 -4.23
CA TYR A 148 5.93 13.08 -5.00
C TYR A 148 5.02 11.87 -5.08
N VAL A 149 3.78 12.03 -4.61
CA VAL A 149 2.79 10.97 -4.59
C VAL A 149 1.57 11.36 -5.41
N GLY A 150 0.81 10.40 -5.85
CA GLY A 150 -0.40 10.66 -6.61
C GLY A 150 -1.36 11.58 -5.85
N LYS A 151 -1.89 12.60 -6.52
CA LYS A 151 -2.78 13.61 -5.94
C LYS A 151 -3.99 12.99 -5.24
N HIS A 152 -4.55 11.92 -5.80
CA HIS A 152 -5.73 11.27 -5.24
C HIS A 152 -5.48 10.57 -3.91
N LEU A 153 -4.24 10.39 -3.48
CA LEU A 153 -3.93 9.86 -2.15
C LEU A 153 -4.63 10.67 -1.04
N SER A 154 -4.81 11.97 -1.23
CA SER A 154 -5.50 12.84 -0.28
C SER A 154 -7.02 12.62 -0.20
N ASN A 155 -7.61 11.88 -1.15
CA ASN A 155 -9.03 11.59 -1.19
C ASN A 155 -9.44 10.48 -0.22
N TYR A 156 -8.48 9.80 0.41
CA TYR A 156 -8.70 8.65 1.27
C TYR A 156 -8.40 8.97 2.72
N ASP A 157 -9.21 8.40 3.62
CA ASP A 157 -9.05 8.55 5.08
C ASP A 157 -8.15 7.45 5.68
N SER A 158 -8.12 6.29 5.04
CA SER A 158 -7.31 5.15 5.47
C SER A 158 -6.82 4.33 4.28
N MET A 159 -5.74 3.56 4.49
CA MET A 159 -5.18 2.69 3.47
C MET A 159 -4.96 1.28 4.03
N LEU A 160 -5.48 0.29 3.31
CA LEU A 160 -5.17 -1.13 3.50
C LEU A 160 -4.19 -1.56 2.43
N VAL A 161 -3.03 -2.08 2.84
CA VAL A 161 -2.01 -2.55 1.89
C VAL A 161 -2.08 -4.06 1.77
N LEU A 162 -2.43 -4.55 0.59
CA LEU A 162 -2.44 -5.97 0.23
C LEU A 162 -1.27 -6.25 -0.69
N SER A 163 -0.26 -6.94 -0.19
CA SER A 163 0.98 -7.14 -0.94
C SER A 163 1.21 -8.60 -1.27
N HIS A 164 1.48 -8.88 -2.54
CA HIS A 164 2.12 -10.11 -2.93
C HIS A 164 3.58 -10.09 -2.46
N PHE A 165 3.89 -10.92 -1.48
CA PHE A 165 5.23 -11.03 -0.90
C PHE A 165 6.17 -11.77 -1.86
N LYS A 166 7.30 -11.15 -2.22
CA LYS A 166 8.27 -11.74 -3.14
C LYS A 166 9.67 -11.16 -2.99
N GLY A 167 10.68 -11.83 -3.54
CA GLY A 167 11.99 -11.25 -3.78
C GLY A 167 11.92 -10.10 -4.79
N HIS A 168 12.88 -9.18 -4.72
CA HIS A 168 12.99 -8.07 -5.67
C HIS A 168 14.47 -7.82 -6.01
N PRO A 169 14.86 -7.76 -7.31
CA PRO A 169 16.27 -7.70 -7.71
C PRO A 169 16.99 -6.44 -7.20
N MET A 170 16.32 -5.29 -7.17
CA MET A 170 16.92 -4.03 -6.71
C MET A 170 16.72 -3.76 -5.22
N GLY A 171 15.58 -4.16 -4.66
CA GLY A 171 15.22 -3.89 -3.26
C GLY A 171 15.40 -5.09 -2.34
N GLY A 172 15.89 -6.21 -2.83
CA GLY A 172 16.00 -7.49 -2.11
C GLY A 172 14.64 -8.10 -1.77
N PHE A 173 13.68 -7.27 -1.37
CA PHE A 173 12.38 -7.66 -0.85
C PHE A 173 11.26 -6.76 -1.39
N GLY A 174 10.17 -7.36 -1.85
CA GLY A 174 8.95 -6.68 -2.26
C GLY A 174 7.78 -7.09 -1.37
N GLY A 175 7.13 -6.10 -0.76
CA GLY A 175 6.00 -6.27 0.14
C GLY A 175 5.36 -4.94 0.49
N ALA A 176 4.74 -4.83 1.67
CA ALA A 176 3.98 -3.64 2.07
C ALA A 176 4.81 -2.35 2.06
N LEU A 177 6.07 -2.38 2.52
CA LEU A 177 6.93 -1.20 2.50
C LEU A 177 7.17 -0.69 1.09
N LYS A 178 7.43 -1.59 0.13
CA LYS A 178 7.60 -1.22 -1.28
C LYS A 178 6.30 -0.67 -1.88
N GLN A 179 5.15 -1.22 -1.51
CA GLN A 179 3.85 -0.71 -1.94
C GLN A 179 3.57 0.70 -1.42
N LEU A 180 3.98 0.99 -0.18
CA LEU A 180 3.80 2.32 0.42
C LEU A 180 4.80 3.36 -0.09
N SER A 181 6.05 2.95 -0.34
CA SER A 181 7.08 3.87 -0.82
C SER A 181 6.96 4.11 -2.33
N ILE A 182 7.50 3.20 -3.13
CA ILE A 182 7.52 3.32 -4.59
C ILE A 182 6.11 3.19 -5.19
N GLY A 183 5.26 2.33 -4.63
CA GLY A 183 3.93 2.07 -5.18
C GLY A 183 2.90 3.17 -4.96
N CYS A 184 3.15 4.14 -4.07
CA CYS A 184 2.34 5.34 -3.90
C CYS A 184 3.04 6.59 -4.46
N ALA A 185 4.32 6.49 -4.85
CA ALA A 185 4.98 7.54 -5.59
C ALA A 185 4.30 7.68 -6.96
N SER A 186 4.19 8.92 -7.44
CA SER A 186 3.75 9.19 -8.80
C SER A 186 4.83 8.79 -9.82
N SER A 187 4.50 8.81 -11.09
CA SER A 187 5.48 8.58 -12.14
C SER A 187 6.62 9.62 -12.18
N ALA A 188 6.45 10.76 -11.50
CA ALA A 188 7.45 11.81 -11.33
C ALA A 188 8.20 11.74 -9.98
N GLY A 189 7.79 10.84 -9.08
CA GLY A 189 8.31 10.70 -7.71
C GLY A 189 9.44 9.71 -7.52
#